data_9837cb686037c5408a6ee30f64809a54
#
_entry.id   9837cb686037c5408a6ee30f64809a54
#
_cell.length_a   1.000
_cell.length_b   1.000
_cell.length_c   1.000
_cell.angle_alpha   90.00
_cell.angle_beta   90.00
_cell.angle_gamma   90.00
#
_symmetry.space_group_name_H-M   'P 1'
#
loop_
_entity.id
_entity.type
_entity.pdbx_description
1 polymer ?
#
loop_
_entity_poly.entity_id
_entity_poly.type
_entity_poly.pdbx_seq_one_letter_code
_entity_poly.pdbx_strand_id
1 'polypeptide(L)'
;TVLTFCIIFSKSNAKLISFQSEYEVSNLQKEEARVPGRTYVDKASGYLVIDWLNSCQNSWVSNQRMMTRFINSYGVGTVSEINYSLNEMNNGEKMDFVLEIKENAEVQERFYGMAKKSSDLEVKFKQRETKHNFPRDVIFPRQFLDDVVSNLNSKKKIYQV
;
A
#
# COMPACT_ATOMS: atom_id res chain seq x y z
N THR A 1 -12.28 37.89 42.92
CA THR A 1 -11.71 37.87 41.57
C THR A 1 -11.54 36.40 41.16
N VAL A 2 -12.46 35.88 40.31
CA VAL A 2 -12.38 34.51 39.79
C VAL A 2 -11.65 34.58 38.46
N LEU A 3 -10.46 33.98 38.39
CA LEU A 3 -9.71 33.83 37.11
C LEU A 3 -10.29 32.62 36.37
N THR A 4 -11.09 32.86 35.33
CA THR A 4 -11.58 31.82 34.43
C THR A 4 -10.47 31.46 33.44
N PHE A 5 -9.85 30.31 33.61
CA PHE A 5 -8.84 29.74 32.71
C PHE A 5 -9.57 29.10 31.51
N CYS A 6 -9.64 29.82 30.38
CA CYS A 6 -10.12 29.24 29.12
C CYS A 6 -9.05 28.30 28.56
N ILE A 7 -9.22 26.99 28.75
CA ILE A 7 -8.39 26.00 28.06
C ILE A 7 -8.91 25.89 26.63
N ILE A 8 -8.20 26.51 25.69
CA ILE A 8 -8.46 26.36 24.26
C ILE A 8 -7.92 24.98 23.86
N PHE A 9 -8.79 24.00 23.73
CA PHE A 9 -8.47 22.74 23.07
C PHE A 9 -8.34 23.01 21.56
N SER A 10 -7.13 23.26 21.07
CA SER A 10 -6.86 23.18 19.65
C SER A 10 -7.03 21.73 19.20
N LYS A 11 -8.02 21.45 18.35
CA LYS A 11 -8.09 20.16 17.66
C LYS A 11 -6.84 20.05 16.78
N SER A 12 -5.87 19.26 17.20
CA SER A 12 -4.75 18.87 16.36
C SER A 12 -5.33 17.98 15.25
N ASN A 13 -5.44 18.53 14.05
CA ASN A 13 -5.72 17.71 12.88
C ASN A 13 -4.43 16.94 12.54
N ALA A 14 -4.42 15.65 12.81
CA ALA A 14 -3.34 14.78 12.39
C ALA A 14 -3.27 14.82 10.87
N LYS A 15 -2.08 15.10 10.33
CA LYS A 15 -1.79 15.06 8.89
C LYS A 15 -0.82 13.92 8.64
N LEU A 16 -0.95 13.29 7.47
CA LEU A 16 0.06 12.37 6.96
C LEU A 16 1.38 13.13 6.81
N ILE A 17 2.45 12.57 7.34
CA ILE A 17 3.83 13.07 7.20
C ILE A 17 4.62 12.09 6.35
N SER A 18 5.75 12.53 5.78
CA SER A 18 6.69 11.63 5.14
C SER A 18 7.24 10.63 6.15
N PHE A 19 7.27 9.35 5.79
CA PHE A 19 7.76 8.29 6.65
C PHE A 19 8.39 7.16 5.84
N GLN A 20 9.24 6.40 6.49
CA GLN A 20 9.74 5.11 6.04
C GLN A 20 9.42 4.07 7.11
N SER A 21 9.01 2.89 6.68
CA SER A 21 8.76 1.76 7.58
C SER A 21 9.31 0.47 6.98
N GLU A 22 9.78 -0.40 7.85
CA GLU A 22 10.26 -1.73 7.51
C GLU A 22 9.54 -2.76 8.37
N TYR A 23 9.10 -3.84 7.74
CA TYR A 23 8.39 -4.93 8.38
C TYR A 23 9.09 -6.24 8.07
N GLU A 24 9.27 -7.06 9.07
CA GLU A 24 9.63 -8.47 8.90
C GLU A 24 8.37 -9.28 8.55
N VAL A 25 8.48 -10.14 7.55
CA VAL A 25 7.41 -11.03 7.11
C VAL A 25 7.79 -12.46 7.47
N SER A 26 6.93 -13.13 8.22
CA SER A 26 7.12 -14.56 8.56
C SER A 26 5.77 -15.27 8.61
N ASN A 27 5.77 -16.58 8.35
CA ASN A 27 4.56 -17.36 8.54
C ASN A 27 4.36 -17.71 10.02
N LEU A 28 3.13 -17.62 10.49
CA LEU A 28 2.74 -18.21 11.76
C LEU A 28 2.71 -19.73 11.58
N GLN A 29 3.56 -20.44 12.31
CA GLN A 29 3.49 -21.90 12.38
C GLN A 29 2.21 -22.30 13.12
N LYS A 30 1.13 -22.57 12.36
CA LYS A 30 0.01 -23.34 12.85
C LYS A 30 0.22 -24.79 12.46
N GLU A 31 0.10 -25.70 13.40
CA GLU A 31 -0.07 -27.12 13.12
C GLU A 31 -1.44 -27.34 12.48
N GLU A 32 -1.62 -26.88 11.26
CA GLU A 32 -2.80 -27.26 10.47
C GLU A 32 -2.58 -28.67 9.94
N ALA A 33 -3.68 -29.46 9.94
CA ALA A 33 -3.66 -30.83 9.45
C ALA A 33 -3.12 -30.89 8.02
N ARG A 34 -1.89 -31.36 7.88
CA ARG A 34 -1.21 -31.51 6.60
C ARG A 34 -1.92 -32.58 5.80
N VAL A 35 -2.45 -32.22 4.65
CA VAL A 35 -3.12 -33.16 3.75
C VAL A 35 -2.06 -33.94 2.96
N PRO A 36 -1.97 -35.28 3.08
CA PRO A 36 -0.99 -36.05 2.34
C PRO A 36 -1.14 -35.85 0.82
N GLY A 37 -0.01 -35.74 0.12
CA GLY A 37 0.02 -35.58 -1.34
C GLY A 37 -0.23 -34.18 -1.88
N ARG A 38 -0.40 -33.17 -1.02
CA ARG A 38 -0.47 -31.75 -1.44
C ARG A 38 0.83 -31.02 -1.12
N THR A 39 1.26 -30.17 -2.06
CA THR A 39 2.34 -29.21 -1.82
C THR A 39 1.80 -28.02 -1.02
N TYR A 40 2.47 -27.62 0.01
CA TYR A 40 2.14 -26.45 0.82
C TYR A 40 3.42 -25.65 1.13
N VAL A 41 3.25 -24.39 1.52
CA VAL A 41 4.34 -23.55 2.01
C VAL A 41 4.68 -24.00 3.43
N ASP A 42 5.91 -24.50 3.63
CA ASP A 42 6.42 -24.92 4.93
C ASP A 42 7.00 -23.73 5.71
N LYS A 43 7.77 -22.88 5.03
CA LYS A 43 8.35 -21.67 5.61
C LYS A 43 8.16 -20.49 4.66
N ALA A 44 7.87 -19.33 5.24
CA ALA A 44 7.91 -18.05 4.56
C ALA A 44 8.68 -17.06 5.44
N SER A 45 9.60 -16.32 4.84
CA SER A 45 10.35 -15.25 5.50
C SER A 45 10.69 -14.16 4.49
N GLY A 46 10.74 -12.92 4.94
CA GLY A 46 11.02 -11.81 4.05
C GLY A 46 10.91 -10.47 4.76
N TYR A 47 10.82 -9.42 3.97
CA TYR A 47 10.62 -8.06 4.46
C TYR A 47 9.72 -7.26 3.53
N LEU A 48 9.11 -6.23 4.08
CA LEU A 48 8.38 -5.19 3.36
C LEU A 48 8.93 -3.83 3.79
N VAL A 49 9.42 -3.06 2.83
CA VAL A 49 9.83 -1.67 3.03
C VAL A 49 8.83 -0.76 2.34
N ILE A 50 8.39 0.27 3.04
CA ILE A 50 7.45 1.27 2.53
C ILE A 50 8.04 2.65 2.76
N ASP A 51 8.17 3.43 1.69
CA ASP A 51 8.51 4.84 1.70
C ASP A 51 7.30 5.67 1.29
N TRP A 52 6.98 6.70 2.07
CA TRP A 52 6.02 7.73 1.71
C TRP A 52 6.66 9.10 1.83
N LEU A 53 6.78 9.81 0.73
CA LEU A 53 7.47 11.09 0.64
C LEU A 53 6.54 12.16 0.10
N ASN A 54 6.42 13.25 0.83
CA ASN A 54 5.76 14.46 0.35
C ASN A 54 6.76 15.23 -0.52
N SER A 55 6.47 15.41 -1.78
CA SER A 55 7.27 16.21 -2.71
C SER A 55 6.86 17.68 -2.65
N CYS A 56 7.81 18.60 -2.88
CA CYS A 56 7.57 20.05 -2.87
C CYS A 56 6.56 20.56 -3.92
N GLN A 57 6.06 19.69 -4.80
CA GLN A 57 5.15 20.01 -5.89
C GLN A 57 3.71 19.55 -5.66
N ASN A 58 3.23 19.49 -4.44
CA ASN A 58 1.89 19.00 -4.11
C ASN A 58 1.66 17.55 -4.57
N SER A 59 2.71 16.74 -4.58
CA SER A 59 2.64 15.32 -4.91
C SER A 59 3.15 14.45 -3.77
N TRP A 60 2.68 13.22 -3.75
CA TRP A 60 3.11 12.18 -2.83
C TRP A 60 3.68 11.01 -3.62
N VAL A 61 4.90 10.63 -3.28
CA VAL A 61 5.56 9.46 -3.87
C VAL A 61 5.59 8.36 -2.83
N SER A 62 5.20 7.16 -3.24
CA SER A 62 5.41 5.95 -2.44
C SER A 62 6.21 4.94 -3.23
N ASN A 63 7.21 4.34 -2.57
CA ASN A 63 7.89 3.15 -3.05
C ASN A 63 7.70 2.04 -2.03
N GLN A 64 7.27 0.89 -2.49
CA GLN A 64 7.06 -0.29 -1.67
C GLN A 64 7.81 -1.45 -2.30
N ARG A 65 8.63 -2.12 -1.49
CA ARG A 65 9.34 -3.31 -1.90
C ARG A 65 9.08 -4.42 -0.92
N MET A 66 8.49 -5.48 -1.41
CA MET A 66 8.29 -6.72 -0.65
C MET A 66 9.15 -7.81 -1.27
N MET A 67 9.95 -8.48 -0.45
CA MET A 67 10.68 -9.67 -0.84
C MET A 67 10.31 -10.79 0.12
N THR A 68 9.88 -11.92 -0.41
CA THR A 68 9.49 -13.08 0.38
C THR A 68 10.11 -14.33 -0.20
N ARG A 69 10.78 -15.10 0.65
CA ARG A 69 11.27 -16.44 0.34
C ARG A 69 10.30 -17.47 0.88
N PHE A 70 9.78 -18.30 0.01
CA PHE A 70 8.94 -19.44 0.34
C PHE A 70 9.75 -20.72 0.23
N ILE A 71 9.56 -21.63 1.16
CA ILE A 71 10.08 -23.00 1.10
C ILE A 71 8.88 -23.93 1.17
N ASN A 72 8.73 -24.78 0.17
CA ASN A 72 7.63 -25.73 0.14
C ASN A 72 7.94 -27.00 0.94
N SER A 73 6.94 -27.88 1.07
CA SER A 73 7.03 -29.14 1.80
C SER A 73 8.07 -30.14 1.27
N TYR A 74 8.63 -29.89 0.08
CA TYR A 74 9.74 -30.68 -0.50
C TYR A 74 11.10 -30.00 -0.34
N GLY A 75 11.18 -28.88 0.39
CA GLY A 75 12.41 -28.12 0.60
C GLY A 75 12.81 -27.23 -0.58
N VAL A 76 11.96 -27.11 -1.61
CA VAL A 76 12.23 -26.24 -2.75
C VAL A 76 11.92 -24.80 -2.37
N GLY A 77 12.89 -23.91 -2.59
CA GLY A 77 12.77 -22.48 -2.29
C GLY A 77 12.38 -21.66 -3.52
N THR A 78 11.47 -20.71 -3.34
CA THR A 78 11.09 -19.69 -4.33
C THR A 78 11.23 -18.32 -3.70
N VAL A 79 11.82 -17.35 -4.41
CA VAL A 79 11.88 -15.94 -4.00
C VAL A 79 10.91 -15.15 -4.85
N SER A 80 9.94 -14.51 -4.19
CA SER A 80 9.03 -13.54 -4.80
C SER A 80 9.44 -12.13 -4.41
N GLU A 81 9.50 -11.22 -5.38
CA GLU A 81 9.76 -9.80 -5.18
C GLU A 81 8.66 -8.98 -5.85
N ILE A 82 8.05 -8.08 -5.09
CA ILE A 82 7.03 -7.14 -5.57
C ILE A 82 7.56 -5.74 -5.34
N ASN A 83 7.74 -4.98 -6.42
CA ASN A 83 8.11 -3.58 -6.39
C ASN A 83 6.93 -2.75 -6.88
N TYR A 84 6.44 -1.87 -6.03
CA TYR A 84 5.35 -0.97 -6.34
C TYR A 84 5.78 0.47 -6.10
N SER A 85 5.63 1.32 -7.13
CA SER A 85 5.88 2.75 -7.04
C SER A 85 4.65 3.50 -7.53
N LEU A 86 4.30 4.55 -6.82
CA LEU A 86 3.26 5.49 -7.25
C LEU A 86 3.69 6.92 -7.04
N ASN A 87 3.13 7.81 -7.86
CA ASN A 87 3.21 9.25 -7.68
C ASN A 87 1.81 9.83 -7.79
N GLU A 88 1.26 10.27 -6.66
CA GLU A 88 -0.07 10.86 -6.55
C GLU A 88 0.03 12.37 -6.56
N MET A 89 -0.67 13.03 -7.48
CA MET A 89 -0.56 14.45 -7.79
C MET A 89 -1.93 15.13 -7.73
N ASN A 90 -1.92 16.47 -7.75
CA ASN A 90 -3.11 17.31 -7.83
C ASN A 90 -4.15 16.98 -6.75
N ASN A 91 -3.72 16.81 -5.50
CA ASN A 91 -4.61 16.48 -4.37
C ASN A 91 -5.47 15.21 -4.59
N GLY A 92 -4.92 14.19 -5.23
CA GLY A 92 -5.61 12.93 -5.45
C GLY A 92 -6.47 12.88 -6.72
N GLU A 93 -6.22 13.75 -7.70
CA GLU A 93 -6.90 13.68 -8.99
C GLU A 93 -6.13 12.92 -10.05
N LYS A 94 -4.81 12.74 -9.86
CA LYS A 94 -3.96 12.01 -10.78
C LYS A 94 -2.96 11.15 -10.05
N MET A 95 -2.72 9.95 -10.56
CA MET A 95 -1.72 9.01 -10.04
C MET A 95 -1.01 8.33 -11.20
N ASP A 96 0.33 8.37 -11.22
CA ASP A 96 1.14 7.49 -12.04
C ASP A 96 1.60 6.30 -11.20
N PHE A 97 1.66 5.11 -11.78
CA PHE A 97 2.03 3.90 -11.04
C PHE A 97 2.87 2.93 -11.87
N VAL A 98 3.71 2.17 -11.16
CA VAL A 98 4.46 1.02 -11.67
C VAL A 98 4.35 -0.11 -10.67
N LEU A 99 4.02 -1.30 -11.14
CA LEU A 99 4.07 -2.55 -10.37
C LEU A 99 4.92 -3.55 -11.14
N GLU A 100 5.92 -4.12 -10.49
CA GLU A 100 6.76 -5.18 -11.05
C GLU A 100 6.77 -6.37 -10.10
N ILE A 101 6.51 -7.55 -10.64
CA ILE A 101 6.51 -8.82 -9.91
C ILE A 101 7.62 -9.70 -10.51
N LYS A 102 8.52 -10.16 -9.64
CA LYS A 102 9.60 -11.08 -9.99
C LYS A 102 9.45 -12.38 -9.21
N GLU A 103 9.85 -13.47 -9.84
CA GLU A 103 10.03 -14.75 -9.21
C GLU A 103 11.42 -15.28 -9.55
N ASN A 104 12.21 -15.62 -8.51
CA ASN A 104 13.61 -16.05 -8.64
C ASN A 104 14.46 -15.11 -9.52
N ALA A 105 14.31 -13.79 -9.31
CA ALA A 105 14.92 -12.69 -10.05
C ALA A 105 14.45 -12.51 -11.51
N GLU A 106 13.56 -13.34 -12.02
CA GLU A 106 12.96 -13.20 -13.34
C GLU A 106 11.67 -12.38 -13.27
N VAL A 107 11.52 -11.38 -14.15
CA VAL A 107 10.30 -10.57 -14.24
C VAL A 107 9.18 -11.42 -14.81
N GLN A 108 8.15 -11.65 -13.99
CA GLN A 108 6.93 -12.37 -14.38
C GLN A 108 5.90 -11.41 -14.98
N GLU A 109 5.69 -10.29 -14.27
CA GLU A 109 4.72 -9.29 -14.68
C GLU A 109 5.25 -7.88 -14.42
N ARG A 110 4.85 -6.95 -15.28
CA ARG A 110 5.10 -5.54 -15.11
C ARG A 110 3.90 -4.74 -15.60
N PHE A 111 3.35 -3.91 -14.73
CA PHE A 111 2.27 -2.99 -15.04
C PHE A 111 2.74 -1.56 -14.80
N TYR A 112 2.45 -0.67 -15.73
CA TYR A 112 2.68 0.75 -15.54
C TYR A 112 1.59 1.55 -16.28
N GLY A 113 1.18 2.64 -15.66
CA GLY A 113 0.07 3.40 -16.18
C GLY A 113 -0.19 4.68 -15.42
N MET A 114 -1.36 5.21 -15.70
CA MET A 114 -1.86 6.44 -15.10
C MET A 114 -3.34 6.27 -14.75
N ALA A 115 -3.71 6.78 -13.58
CA ALA A 115 -5.08 6.95 -13.17
C ALA A 115 -5.43 8.44 -13.11
N LYS A 116 -6.58 8.84 -13.62
CA LYS A 116 -7.04 10.23 -13.62
C LYS A 116 -8.52 10.31 -13.28
N LYS A 117 -8.88 11.16 -12.33
CA LYS A 117 -10.26 11.49 -11.98
C LYS A 117 -10.76 12.65 -12.86
N SER A 118 -11.95 12.47 -13.45
CA SER A 118 -12.73 13.49 -14.15
C SER A 118 -14.20 13.32 -13.77
N SER A 119 -15.11 13.02 -14.73
CA SER A 119 -16.46 12.51 -14.40
C SER A 119 -16.39 11.16 -13.70
N ASP A 120 -15.45 10.32 -14.14
CA ASP A 120 -15.15 8.98 -13.61
C ASP A 120 -13.64 8.87 -13.31
N LEU A 121 -13.23 7.79 -12.66
CA LEU A 121 -11.83 7.42 -12.56
C LEU A 121 -11.42 6.61 -13.80
N GLU A 122 -10.60 7.20 -14.65
CA GLU A 122 -10.01 6.55 -15.80
C GLU A 122 -8.63 6.00 -15.47
N VAL A 123 -8.41 4.70 -15.69
CA VAL A 123 -7.11 4.03 -15.54
C VAL A 123 -6.62 3.57 -16.92
N LYS A 124 -5.44 4.03 -17.31
CA LYS A 124 -4.76 3.66 -18.58
C LYS A 124 -3.51 2.86 -18.28
N PHE A 125 -3.44 1.64 -18.78
CA PHE A 125 -2.23 0.83 -18.79
C PHE A 125 -1.45 1.06 -20.09
N LYS A 126 -0.20 1.53 -19.97
CA LYS A 126 0.61 1.92 -21.14
C LYS A 126 1.11 0.71 -21.94
N GLN A 127 1.42 -0.41 -21.28
CA GLN A 127 1.96 -1.60 -21.97
C GLN A 127 0.93 -2.37 -22.81
N ARG A 128 -0.37 -2.20 -22.55
CA ARG A 128 -1.45 -2.91 -23.27
C ARG A 128 -2.38 -1.97 -24.00
N GLU A 129 -2.14 -0.68 -23.93
CA GLU A 129 -3.01 0.40 -24.46
C GLU A 129 -4.48 0.24 -24.00
N THR A 130 -4.69 -0.41 -22.85
CA THR A 130 -6.02 -0.66 -22.29
C THR A 130 -6.44 0.47 -21.37
N LYS A 131 -7.75 0.74 -21.39
CA LYS A 131 -8.40 1.75 -20.57
C LYS A 131 -9.54 1.12 -19.81
N HIS A 132 -9.62 1.42 -18.50
CA HIS A 132 -10.71 1.00 -17.61
C HIS A 132 -11.30 2.22 -16.92
N ASN A 133 -12.61 2.24 -16.78
CA ASN A 133 -13.33 3.28 -16.04
C ASN A 133 -13.88 2.68 -14.75
N PHE A 134 -13.76 3.44 -13.67
CA PHE A 134 -14.26 3.11 -12.34
C PHE A 134 -15.09 4.28 -11.82
N PRO A 135 -15.96 4.06 -10.82
CA PRO A 135 -16.66 5.15 -10.16
C PRO A 135 -15.71 6.23 -9.63
N ARG A 136 -16.12 7.48 -9.66
CA ARG A 136 -15.29 8.62 -9.25
C ARG A 136 -14.94 8.61 -7.76
N ASP A 137 -15.76 8.00 -6.94
CA ASP A 137 -15.61 7.91 -5.48
C ASP A 137 -14.50 6.93 -5.03
N VAL A 138 -13.95 6.14 -5.95
CA VAL A 138 -12.73 5.35 -5.66
C VAL A 138 -11.63 6.29 -5.20
N ILE A 139 -11.06 6.03 -4.03
CA ILE A 139 -10.00 6.84 -3.42
C ILE A 139 -8.60 6.33 -3.77
N PHE A 140 -7.65 7.24 -3.86
CA PHE A 140 -6.24 6.89 -4.06
C PHE A 140 -5.55 6.56 -2.73
N PRO A 141 -4.40 5.83 -2.76
CA PRO A 141 -3.74 5.36 -1.55
C PRO A 141 -3.38 6.43 -0.53
N ARG A 142 -2.98 7.63 -0.96
CA ARG A 142 -2.70 8.73 -0.03
C ARG A 142 -3.98 9.19 0.69
N GLN A 143 -5.07 9.38 -0.04
CA GLN A 143 -6.35 9.77 0.56
C GLN A 143 -6.82 8.73 1.56
N PHE A 144 -6.69 7.44 1.23
CA PHE A 144 -6.97 6.36 2.17
C PHE A 144 -6.17 6.49 3.47
N LEU A 145 -4.85 6.76 3.38
CA LEU A 145 -4.01 6.93 4.56
C LEU A 145 -4.38 8.19 5.36
N ASP A 146 -4.66 9.31 4.71
CA ASP A 146 -5.14 10.54 5.37
C ASP A 146 -6.44 10.26 6.15
N ASP A 147 -7.36 9.51 5.56
CA ASP A 147 -8.62 9.14 6.17
C ASP A 147 -8.40 8.19 7.37
N VAL A 148 -7.50 7.21 7.26
CA VAL A 148 -7.13 6.33 8.37
C VAL A 148 -6.55 7.14 9.53
N VAL A 149 -5.55 8.00 9.28
CA VAL A 149 -4.91 8.83 10.29
C VAL A 149 -5.92 9.77 10.97
N SER A 150 -6.83 10.36 10.20
CA SER A 150 -7.87 11.24 10.71
C SER A 150 -8.88 10.49 11.59
N ASN A 151 -9.21 9.25 11.23
CA ASN A 151 -10.16 8.43 11.97
C ASN A 151 -9.57 7.78 13.23
N LEU A 152 -8.24 7.55 13.30
CA LEU A 152 -7.58 7.08 14.52
C LEU A 152 -7.87 7.97 15.72
N ASN A 153 -7.98 9.29 15.51
CA ASN A 153 -8.30 10.27 16.55
C ASN A 153 -9.80 10.32 16.93
N SER A 154 -10.68 9.74 16.11
CA SER A 154 -12.14 9.81 16.30
C SER A 154 -12.70 8.70 17.21
N LYS A 155 -11.85 7.82 17.79
CA LYS A 155 -12.23 6.62 18.57
C LYS A 155 -13.09 5.61 17.79
N LYS A 156 -13.18 5.71 16.47
CA LYS A 156 -13.82 4.68 15.65
C LYS A 156 -12.91 3.44 15.61
N LYS A 157 -13.44 2.30 16.05
CA LYS A 157 -12.67 1.03 16.13
C LYS A 157 -12.52 0.32 14.77
N ILE A 158 -13.35 0.67 13.78
CA ILE A 158 -13.40 0.03 12.46
C ILE A 158 -13.51 1.12 11.42
N TYR A 159 -12.67 1.05 10.40
CA TYR A 159 -12.72 1.86 9.20
C TYR A 159 -13.01 0.93 8.01
N GLN A 160 -14.13 1.18 7.31
CA GLN A 160 -14.50 0.49 6.08
C GLN A 160 -14.53 1.51 4.95
N VAL A 161 -13.91 1.17 3.83
CA VAL A 161 -13.90 1.93 2.57
C VAL A 161 -14.80 1.24 1.57
#